data_6fa9710b6f5ddc63b263ae93c23c3c42
#
_entry.id   6fa9710b6f5ddc63b263ae93c23c3c42
#
_cell.length_a   1.000
_cell.length_b   1.000
_cell.length_c   1.000
_cell.angle_alpha   90.00
_cell.angle_beta   90.00
_cell.angle_gamma   90.00
#
_symmetry.space_group_name_H-M   'P 1'
#
loop_
_entity.id
_entity.type
_entity.pdbx_description
1 polymer ?
#
loop_
_entity_poly.entity_id
_entity_poly.type
_entity_poly.pdbx_seq_one_letter_code
_entity_poly.pdbx_strand_id
1 'polypeptide(L)'
;MRIILKIICLFAGLSCAGHAKAFSVMDTDADSIFVEKVLKQAKSLAKGENKTLFFARKLIGRPYVAHTLEVADPECLVVNTRQLDCTTLVENATALTLCASRGKCRYGDYKKMLLALRYRDGVMAGYASRLHYFSEWIEDNTRRGMVEERQSSQTPFTHVQKIRLGFMSDNPEKYDMLRRHPEMIEEIRRQEQRMEGMERRYIPKTRLYETPALRKAVADGDIIAITTNKKGLDISHVGIAVWKRDGLHLLNASMIYKKVVEDSRTLAEYMKGRKTFTGIRVIRIRS
;
A
#
# COMPACT_ATOMS: atom_id res chain seq x y z
N MET A 1 -50.14 -19.53 56.64
CA MET A 1 -50.42 -19.33 55.27
C MET A 1 -49.36 -18.31 54.71
N ARG A 2 -48.24 -18.82 54.15
CA ARG A 2 -47.14 -17.95 53.72
C ARG A 2 -47.28 -17.83 52.18
N ILE A 3 -47.43 -16.59 51.72
CA ILE A 3 -47.51 -16.23 50.30
C ILE A 3 -46.05 -16.03 49.80
N ILE A 4 -45.61 -16.88 48.88
CA ILE A 4 -44.31 -16.75 48.24
C ILE A 4 -44.49 -15.89 46.97
N LEU A 5 -43.92 -14.68 47.01
CA LEU A 5 -43.89 -13.79 45.85
C LEU A 5 -42.72 -14.19 44.93
N LYS A 6 -43.01 -14.72 43.74
CA LYS A 6 -42.01 -15.00 42.73
C LYS A 6 -41.71 -13.70 41.96
N ILE A 7 -40.50 -13.18 42.13
CA ILE A 7 -39.99 -12.08 41.31
C ILE A 7 -39.42 -12.69 40.03
N ILE A 8 -40.05 -12.39 38.88
CA ILE A 8 -39.53 -12.72 37.57
C ILE A 8 -38.64 -11.57 37.14
N CYS A 9 -37.31 -11.77 37.14
CA CYS A 9 -36.36 -10.85 36.53
C CYS A 9 -36.36 -11.05 34.99
N LEU A 10 -36.96 -10.08 34.28
CA LEU A 10 -36.87 -10.01 32.83
C LEU A 10 -35.47 -9.43 32.46
N PHE A 11 -34.56 -10.24 32.04
CA PHE A 11 -33.33 -9.77 31.41
C PHE A 11 -33.65 -9.31 29.98
N ALA A 12 -33.78 -8.02 29.76
CA ALA A 12 -33.80 -7.42 28.45
C ALA A 12 -32.36 -7.41 27.92
N GLY A 13 -32.02 -8.40 27.09
CA GLY A 13 -30.77 -8.44 26.34
C GLY A 13 -30.78 -7.33 25.31
N LEU A 14 -30.06 -6.22 25.57
CA LEU A 14 -29.70 -5.25 24.53
C LEU A 14 -28.74 -5.92 23.54
N SER A 15 -29.27 -6.42 22.44
CA SER A 15 -28.48 -6.80 21.27
C SER A 15 -27.96 -5.52 20.59
N CYS A 16 -26.75 -5.10 20.92
CA CYS A 16 -26.00 -4.14 20.14
C CYS A 16 -25.56 -4.79 18.81
N ALA A 17 -26.49 -4.90 17.87
CA ALA A 17 -26.15 -5.14 16.48
C ALA A 17 -25.46 -3.86 15.97
N GLY A 18 -24.14 -3.82 16.08
CA GLY A 18 -23.30 -2.80 15.47
C GLY A 18 -23.49 -2.87 13.97
N HIS A 19 -24.32 -2.01 13.41
CA HIS A 19 -24.42 -1.81 11.97
C HIS A 19 -23.05 -1.28 11.52
N ALA A 20 -22.24 -2.13 10.88
CA ALA A 20 -21.06 -1.66 10.17
C ALA A 20 -21.53 -0.60 9.17
N LYS A 21 -21.19 0.67 9.39
CA LYS A 21 -21.50 1.75 8.47
C LYS A 21 -20.98 1.36 7.10
N ALA A 22 -21.88 1.26 6.12
CA ALA A 22 -21.50 1.04 4.74
C ALA A 22 -20.65 2.24 4.30
N PHE A 23 -19.41 1.97 3.85
CA PHE A 23 -18.55 3.00 3.30
C PHE A 23 -18.94 3.27 1.83
N SER A 24 -18.84 4.54 1.41
CA SER A 24 -19.09 4.91 0.02
C SER A 24 -17.96 4.39 -0.88
N VAL A 25 -18.31 3.90 -2.06
CA VAL A 25 -17.38 3.32 -3.03
C VAL A 25 -17.59 3.96 -4.39
N MET A 26 -16.48 4.29 -5.05
CA MET A 26 -16.45 4.69 -6.45
C MET A 26 -15.72 3.61 -7.24
N ASP A 27 -16.43 2.85 -8.03
CA ASP A 27 -15.92 1.76 -8.86
C ASP A 27 -16.70 1.65 -10.18
N THR A 28 -16.32 0.70 -11.02
CA THR A 28 -17.04 0.37 -12.26
C THR A 28 -17.23 -1.14 -12.38
N ASP A 29 -18.17 -1.57 -13.21
CA ASP A 29 -18.36 -3.00 -13.53
C ASP A 29 -17.08 -3.62 -14.10
N ALA A 30 -16.30 -2.87 -14.87
CA ALA A 30 -15.02 -3.34 -15.39
C ALA A 30 -14.01 -3.67 -14.27
N ASP A 31 -14.02 -2.93 -13.16
CA ASP A 31 -13.17 -3.19 -12.01
C ASP A 31 -13.60 -4.47 -11.28
N SER A 32 -14.92 -4.64 -11.06
CA SER A 32 -15.44 -5.84 -10.40
C SER A 32 -15.19 -7.11 -11.23
N ILE A 33 -15.47 -7.06 -12.54
CA ILE A 33 -15.22 -8.16 -13.47
C ILE A 33 -13.74 -8.54 -13.51
N PHE A 34 -12.85 -7.54 -13.59
CA PHE A 34 -11.41 -7.80 -13.57
C PHE A 34 -10.97 -8.48 -12.28
N VAL A 35 -11.34 -7.93 -11.12
CA VAL A 35 -10.94 -8.44 -9.81
C VAL A 35 -11.41 -9.89 -9.62
N GLU A 36 -12.68 -10.18 -9.88
CA GLU A 36 -13.21 -11.54 -9.73
C GLU A 36 -12.57 -12.53 -10.68
N LYS A 37 -12.32 -12.12 -11.92
CA LYS A 37 -11.61 -12.94 -12.92
C LYS A 37 -10.22 -13.32 -12.44
N VAL A 38 -9.40 -12.35 -11.97
CA VAL A 38 -8.01 -12.64 -11.58
C VAL A 38 -7.94 -13.41 -10.26
N LEU A 39 -8.85 -13.16 -9.31
CA LEU A 39 -8.96 -13.95 -8.08
C LEU A 39 -9.38 -15.41 -8.38
N LYS A 40 -10.29 -15.60 -9.33
CA LYS A 40 -10.64 -16.96 -9.79
C LYS A 40 -9.46 -17.67 -10.44
N GLN A 41 -8.70 -16.98 -11.30
CA GLN A 41 -7.49 -17.51 -11.92
C GLN A 41 -6.40 -17.87 -10.91
N ALA A 42 -6.27 -17.11 -9.83
CA ALA A 42 -5.27 -17.39 -8.79
C ALA A 42 -5.52 -18.72 -8.03
N LYS A 43 -6.72 -19.29 -8.11
CA LYS A 43 -7.01 -20.62 -7.50
C LYS A 43 -6.31 -21.78 -8.21
N SER A 44 -5.95 -21.61 -9.48
CA SER A 44 -5.25 -22.61 -10.30
C SER A 44 -3.74 -22.40 -10.36
N LEU A 45 -3.19 -21.46 -9.59
CA LEU A 45 -1.75 -21.28 -9.48
C LEU A 45 -1.10 -22.51 -8.86
N ALA A 46 0.03 -22.94 -9.41
CA ALA A 46 0.79 -24.05 -8.87
C ALA A 46 1.34 -23.70 -7.47
N LYS A 47 1.59 -24.74 -6.67
CA LYS A 47 2.20 -24.55 -5.33
C LYS A 47 3.59 -23.90 -5.49
N GLY A 48 3.80 -22.75 -4.84
CA GLY A 48 5.06 -22.00 -4.90
C GLY A 48 5.07 -20.84 -5.91
N GLU A 49 4.06 -20.73 -6.78
CA GLU A 49 3.96 -19.55 -7.65
C GLU A 49 3.73 -18.26 -6.83
N ASN A 50 4.45 -17.23 -7.22
CA ASN A 50 4.37 -15.94 -6.54
C ASN A 50 3.08 -15.19 -6.90
N LYS A 51 2.12 -15.21 -5.97
CA LYS A 51 0.81 -14.56 -6.16
C LYS A 51 0.94 -13.06 -6.42
N THR A 52 1.88 -12.37 -5.75
CA THR A 52 2.05 -10.91 -5.94
C THR A 52 2.48 -10.60 -7.36
N LEU A 53 3.47 -11.32 -7.89
CA LEU A 53 3.88 -11.17 -9.29
C LEU A 53 2.77 -11.56 -10.25
N PHE A 54 2.03 -12.62 -9.97
CA PHE A 54 0.88 -12.99 -10.79
C PHE A 54 -0.10 -11.83 -10.91
N PHE A 55 -0.54 -11.24 -9.81
CA PHE A 55 -1.50 -10.14 -9.83
C PHE A 55 -0.93 -8.86 -10.43
N ALA A 56 0.30 -8.48 -10.07
CA ALA A 56 0.96 -7.30 -10.62
C ALA A 56 1.11 -7.40 -12.15
N ARG A 57 1.45 -8.59 -12.69
CA ARG A 57 1.56 -8.84 -14.13
C ARG A 57 0.22 -8.74 -14.86
N LYS A 58 -0.93 -9.04 -14.20
CA LYS A 58 -2.27 -8.81 -14.80
C LYS A 58 -2.60 -7.33 -15.00
N LEU A 59 -1.84 -6.44 -14.36
CA LEU A 59 -1.99 -4.98 -14.48
C LEU A 59 -1.02 -4.35 -15.49
N ILE A 60 -0.08 -5.11 -16.05
CA ILE A 60 0.85 -4.61 -17.08
C ILE A 60 0.06 -4.02 -18.27
N GLY A 61 0.55 -2.90 -18.79
CA GLY A 61 -0.06 -2.16 -19.90
C GLY A 61 -1.14 -1.16 -19.47
N ARG A 62 -1.62 -1.19 -18.21
CA ARG A 62 -2.56 -0.18 -17.72
C ARG A 62 -1.91 1.21 -17.74
N PRO A 63 -2.64 2.25 -18.21
CA PRO A 63 -2.12 3.62 -18.24
C PRO A 63 -1.66 4.11 -16.88
N TYR A 64 -0.54 4.84 -16.84
CA TYR A 64 -0.15 5.64 -15.69
C TYR A 64 -1.01 6.90 -15.62
N VAL A 65 -1.76 7.06 -14.54
CA VAL A 65 -2.52 8.28 -14.25
C VAL A 65 -2.33 8.63 -12.78
N ALA A 66 -1.79 9.83 -12.52
CA ALA A 66 -1.65 10.35 -11.17
C ALA A 66 -3.00 10.85 -10.64
N HIS A 67 -3.11 10.96 -9.31
CA HIS A 67 -4.26 11.56 -8.62
C HIS A 67 -5.61 10.86 -8.86
N THR A 68 -5.60 9.58 -9.21
CA THR A 68 -6.85 8.81 -9.43
C THR A 68 -7.69 8.64 -8.16
N LEU A 69 -7.16 8.97 -6.99
CA LEU A 69 -7.86 8.94 -5.71
C LEU A 69 -8.44 10.31 -5.29
N GLU A 70 -8.09 11.39 -6.02
CA GLU A 70 -8.51 12.77 -5.71
C GLU A 70 -9.82 13.15 -6.44
N VAL A 71 -10.76 12.22 -6.53
CA VAL A 71 -11.95 12.34 -7.41
C VAL A 71 -13.27 12.50 -6.66
N ALA A 72 -13.26 12.39 -5.34
CA ALA A 72 -14.47 12.45 -4.52
C ALA A 72 -14.33 13.37 -3.32
N ASP A 73 -15.37 14.13 -3.07
CA ASP A 73 -15.59 14.97 -1.91
C ASP A 73 -17.06 14.86 -1.50
N PRO A 74 -17.38 14.26 -0.37
CA PRO A 74 -16.46 13.70 0.67
C PRO A 74 -15.69 12.46 0.20
N GLU A 75 -14.61 12.15 0.93
CA GLU A 75 -13.75 10.98 0.67
C GLU A 75 -14.55 9.69 0.51
N CYS A 76 -14.20 8.89 -0.48
CA CYS A 76 -14.77 7.55 -0.70
C CYS A 76 -13.68 6.54 -1.08
N LEU A 77 -13.99 5.25 -0.95
CA LEU A 77 -13.09 4.22 -1.44
C LEU A 77 -13.13 4.18 -2.97
N VAL A 78 -12.10 4.70 -3.60
CA VAL A 78 -11.93 4.57 -5.06
C VAL A 78 -11.31 3.22 -5.39
N VAL A 79 -11.99 2.43 -6.22
CA VAL A 79 -11.45 1.23 -6.87
C VAL A 79 -11.19 1.56 -8.32
N ASN A 80 -9.93 1.55 -8.71
CA ASN A 80 -9.53 1.76 -10.10
C ASN A 80 -8.42 0.76 -10.46
N THR A 81 -8.77 -0.22 -11.30
CA THR A 81 -7.82 -1.22 -11.83
C THR A 81 -7.41 -0.91 -13.27
N ARG A 82 -7.93 0.18 -13.84
CA ARG A 82 -7.76 0.54 -15.25
C ARG A 82 -6.72 1.63 -15.47
N GLN A 83 -6.53 2.50 -14.48
CA GLN A 83 -5.58 3.61 -14.49
C GLN A 83 -4.87 3.64 -13.12
N LEU A 84 -3.56 3.59 -13.13
CA LEU A 84 -2.78 3.35 -11.92
C LEU A 84 -1.60 4.33 -11.82
N ASP A 85 -1.32 4.79 -10.61
CA ASP A 85 -0.01 5.31 -10.24
C ASP A 85 0.80 4.23 -9.50
N CYS A 86 1.98 4.59 -9.01
CA CYS A 86 2.86 3.62 -8.35
C CYS A 86 2.26 3.08 -7.04
N THR A 87 1.59 3.92 -6.26
CA THR A 87 0.97 3.52 -4.99
C THR A 87 -0.26 2.64 -5.22
N THR A 88 -1.15 3.06 -6.09
CA THR A 88 -2.37 2.31 -6.39
C THR A 88 -2.08 0.97 -7.07
N LEU A 89 -1.01 0.85 -7.87
CA LEU A 89 -0.54 -0.43 -8.38
C LEU A 89 -0.17 -1.38 -7.24
N VAL A 90 0.65 -0.92 -6.28
CA VAL A 90 1.10 -1.72 -5.14
C VAL A 90 -0.08 -2.09 -4.24
N GLU A 91 -0.99 -1.16 -3.96
CA GLU A 91 -2.19 -1.43 -3.17
C GLU A 91 -3.08 -2.49 -3.81
N ASN A 92 -3.36 -2.37 -5.12
CA ASN A 92 -4.16 -3.35 -5.86
C ASN A 92 -3.52 -4.74 -5.83
N ALA A 93 -2.20 -4.84 -6.15
CA ALA A 93 -1.48 -6.11 -6.12
C ALA A 93 -1.46 -6.73 -4.72
N THR A 94 -1.25 -5.92 -3.67
CA THR A 94 -1.25 -6.36 -2.27
C THR A 94 -2.63 -6.85 -1.83
N ALA A 95 -3.69 -6.10 -2.12
CA ALA A 95 -5.07 -6.48 -1.78
C ALA A 95 -5.47 -7.80 -2.42
N LEU A 96 -5.17 -7.98 -3.72
CA LEU A 96 -5.44 -9.22 -4.44
C LEU A 96 -4.64 -10.40 -3.86
N THR A 97 -3.36 -10.18 -3.54
CA THR A 97 -2.49 -11.20 -2.94
C THR A 97 -3.04 -11.66 -1.59
N LEU A 98 -3.38 -10.73 -0.71
CA LEU A 98 -3.93 -11.04 0.61
C LEU A 98 -5.30 -11.73 0.51
N CYS A 99 -6.17 -11.30 -0.42
CA CYS A 99 -7.45 -11.96 -0.67
C CYS A 99 -7.23 -13.41 -1.10
N ALA A 100 -6.41 -13.64 -2.12
CA ALA A 100 -6.15 -15.00 -2.63
C ALA A 100 -5.49 -15.90 -1.57
N SER A 101 -4.56 -15.38 -0.78
CA SER A 101 -3.88 -16.14 0.27
C SER A 101 -4.78 -16.50 1.43
N ARG A 102 -5.83 -15.71 1.68
CA ARG A 102 -6.86 -15.97 2.71
C ARG A 102 -8.10 -16.70 2.17
N GLY A 103 -8.02 -17.24 0.95
CA GLY A 103 -9.14 -17.93 0.32
C GLY A 103 -10.34 -17.03 -0.03
N LYS A 104 -10.17 -15.70 -0.01
CA LYS A 104 -11.19 -14.72 -0.35
C LYS A 104 -11.19 -14.49 -1.86
N CYS A 105 -12.36 -14.56 -2.50
CA CYS A 105 -12.44 -14.49 -3.96
C CYS A 105 -13.59 -13.62 -4.50
N ARG A 106 -14.32 -12.94 -3.62
CA ARG A 106 -15.42 -12.04 -4.01
C ARG A 106 -14.93 -10.61 -4.11
N TYR A 107 -15.51 -9.85 -5.00
CA TYR A 107 -15.22 -8.42 -5.14
C TYR A 107 -15.41 -7.63 -3.83
N GLY A 108 -16.45 -7.95 -3.05
CA GLY A 108 -16.68 -7.35 -1.73
C GLY A 108 -15.54 -7.59 -0.73
N ASP A 109 -14.90 -8.77 -0.76
CA ASP A 109 -13.73 -9.06 0.08
C ASP A 109 -12.53 -8.21 -0.34
N TYR A 110 -12.32 -8.06 -1.65
CA TYR A 110 -11.27 -7.19 -2.20
C TYR A 110 -11.46 -5.72 -1.80
N LYS A 111 -12.69 -5.18 -1.90
CA LYS A 111 -12.99 -3.80 -1.45
C LYS A 111 -12.65 -3.60 0.02
N LYS A 112 -13.05 -4.53 0.87
CA LYS A 112 -12.69 -4.50 2.30
C LYS A 112 -11.18 -4.55 2.54
N MET A 113 -10.46 -5.36 1.77
CA MET A 113 -9.01 -5.48 1.87
C MET A 113 -8.32 -4.19 1.39
N LEU A 114 -8.76 -3.62 0.27
CA LEU A 114 -8.22 -2.38 -0.27
C LEU A 114 -8.44 -1.20 0.70
N LEU A 115 -9.65 -1.08 1.28
CA LEU A 115 -9.97 -0.12 2.32
C LEU A 115 -9.03 -0.30 3.51
N ALA A 116 -8.89 -1.55 3.97
CA ALA A 116 -8.03 -1.86 5.09
C ALA A 116 -6.56 -1.46 4.84
N LEU A 117 -6.04 -1.61 3.64
CA LEU A 117 -4.66 -1.24 3.29
C LEU A 117 -4.45 0.27 3.15
N ARG A 118 -5.44 0.99 2.63
CA ARG A 118 -5.33 2.40 2.22
C ARG A 118 -5.57 3.38 3.34
N TYR A 119 -6.41 3.01 4.32
CA TYR A 119 -6.81 3.93 5.38
C TYR A 119 -6.23 3.52 6.73
N ARG A 120 -5.88 4.51 7.52
CA ARG A 120 -5.33 4.35 8.88
C ARG A 120 -6.25 3.46 9.73
N ASP A 121 -5.65 2.49 10.42
CA ASP A 121 -6.36 1.48 11.21
C ASP A 121 -7.41 0.68 10.41
N GLY A 122 -7.39 0.80 9.07
CA GLY A 122 -8.38 0.22 8.17
C GLY A 122 -9.75 0.88 8.23
N VAL A 123 -9.81 2.13 8.68
CA VAL A 123 -11.06 2.88 8.85
C VAL A 123 -11.02 4.14 7.99
N MET A 124 -11.97 4.26 7.07
CA MET A 124 -12.16 5.47 6.28
C MET A 124 -12.97 6.49 7.09
N ALA A 125 -12.30 7.57 7.51
CA ALA A 125 -12.87 8.67 8.28
C ALA A 125 -12.50 10.02 7.64
N GLY A 126 -12.75 10.15 6.34
CA GLY A 126 -12.42 11.32 5.54
C GLY A 126 -10.99 11.29 4.98
N TYR A 127 -10.65 12.35 4.24
CA TYR A 127 -9.39 12.49 3.47
C TYR A 127 -8.15 12.26 4.32
N ALA A 128 -8.07 12.86 5.50
CA ALA A 128 -6.91 12.75 6.38
C ALA A 128 -6.71 11.33 6.96
N SER A 129 -7.71 10.45 6.91
CA SER A 129 -7.53 9.05 7.32
C SER A 129 -6.79 8.19 6.30
N ARG A 130 -6.66 8.66 5.04
CA ARG A 130 -5.89 7.98 4.00
C ARG A 130 -4.40 8.02 4.35
N LEU A 131 -3.68 6.94 4.11
CA LEU A 131 -2.24 6.82 4.35
C LEU A 131 -1.49 7.48 3.19
N HIS A 132 -1.30 8.80 3.27
CA HIS A 132 -0.76 9.61 2.18
C HIS A 132 0.74 9.39 1.95
N TYR A 133 1.50 9.15 3.01
CA TYR A 133 2.92 8.84 2.93
C TYR A 133 3.17 7.34 2.95
N PHE A 134 4.06 6.87 2.09
CA PHE A 134 4.27 5.43 1.99
C PHE A 134 4.93 4.83 3.24
N SER A 135 5.70 5.60 4.02
CA SER A 135 6.17 5.14 5.33
C SER A 135 5.04 4.94 6.33
N GLU A 136 4.01 5.78 6.33
CA GLU A 136 2.81 5.56 7.15
C GLU A 136 2.06 4.31 6.69
N TRP A 137 1.96 4.11 5.37
CA TRP A 137 1.36 2.92 4.79
C TRP A 137 2.08 1.64 5.26
N ILE A 138 3.43 1.66 5.24
CA ILE A 138 4.25 0.54 5.72
C ILE A 138 4.00 0.30 7.21
N GLU A 139 4.06 1.34 8.03
CA GLU A 139 3.93 1.25 9.49
C GLU A 139 2.55 0.71 9.91
N ASP A 140 1.48 1.29 9.38
CA ASP A 140 0.11 0.87 9.71
C ASP A 140 -0.14 -0.58 9.29
N ASN A 141 0.22 -0.93 8.06
CA ASN A 141 0.00 -2.27 7.53
C ASN A 141 0.93 -3.32 8.15
N THR A 142 2.13 -2.94 8.61
CA THR A 142 3.01 -3.83 9.41
C THR A 142 2.41 -4.11 10.78
N ARG A 143 1.96 -3.07 11.48
CA ARG A 143 1.30 -3.20 12.80
C ARG A 143 0.07 -4.09 12.74
N ARG A 144 -0.68 -4.03 11.64
CA ARG A 144 -1.89 -4.83 11.39
C ARG A 144 -1.61 -6.21 10.79
N GLY A 145 -0.33 -6.59 10.63
CA GLY A 145 0.08 -7.92 10.17
C GLY A 145 -0.24 -8.22 8.70
N MET A 146 -0.42 -7.20 7.86
CA MET A 146 -0.65 -7.39 6.42
C MET A 146 0.64 -7.46 5.62
N VAL A 147 1.64 -6.71 6.06
CA VAL A 147 2.98 -6.72 5.48
C VAL A 147 4.03 -6.81 6.58
N GLU A 148 5.27 -7.00 6.18
CA GLU A 148 6.44 -6.97 7.06
C GLU A 148 7.53 -6.16 6.39
N GLU A 149 7.97 -5.08 7.03
CA GLU A 149 9.15 -4.38 6.57
C GLU A 149 10.41 -5.15 6.95
N ARG A 150 11.25 -5.44 5.97
CA ARG A 150 12.54 -6.15 6.19
C ARG A 150 13.53 -5.18 6.81
N GLN A 151 13.85 -5.41 8.07
CA GLN A 151 14.82 -4.63 8.83
C GLN A 151 15.96 -5.55 9.28
N SER A 152 17.22 -5.12 9.06
CA SER A 152 18.39 -5.87 9.48
C SER A 152 19.54 -4.91 9.78
N SER A 153 20.39 -5.23 10.76
CA SER A 153 21.65 -4.54 10.99
C SER A 153 22.79 -5.04 10.10
N GLN A 154 22.53 -6.11 9.32
CA GLN A 154 23.53 -6.75 8.45
C GLN A 154 23.41 -6.26 7.01
N THR A 155 24.48 -6.48 6.23
CA THR A 155 24.48 -6.30 4.77
C THR A 155 23.28 -7.03 4.15
N PRO A 156 22.56 -6.40 3.21
CA PRO A 156 22.87 -5.13 2.53
C PRO A 156 22.26 -3.87 3.18
N PHE A 157 21.54 -3.96 4.31
CA PHE A 157 20.86 -2.85 5.00
C PHE A 157 21.84 -1.98 5.78
N THR A 158 22.74 -1.27 5.11
CA THR A 158 23.86 -0.57 5.73
C THR A 158 23.60 0.90 6.07
N HIS A 159 22.47 1.45 5.64
CA HIS A 159 22.12 2.85 5.86
C HIS A 159 20.83 2.99 6.66
N VAL A 160 20.67 4.12 7.33
CA VAL A 160 19.48 4.47 8.10
C VAL A 160 18.85 5.71 7.50
N GLN A 161 17.55 5.63 7.25
CA GLN A 161 16.70 6.77 6.91
C GLN A 161 16.02 7.27 8.20
N LYS A 162 16.27 8.51 8.57
CA LYS A 162 15.49 9.22 9.59
C LYS A 162 14.30 9.88 8.90
N ILE A 163 13.09 9.45 9.24
CA ILE A 163 11.88 9.94 8.60
C ILE A 163 11.59 11.36 9.06
N ARG A 164 11.32 12.22 8.09
CA ARG A 164 10.92 13.61 8.27
C ARG A 164 9.90 13.95 7.19
N LEU A 165 8.64 13.96 7.58
CA LEU A 165 7.52 14.27 6.69
C LEU A 165 7.09 15.72 6.89
N GLY A 166 6.45 16.31 5.88
CA GLY A 166 5.99 17.68 5.90
C GLY A 166 5.63 18.22 4.52
N PHE A 167 5.75 17.39 3.48
CA PHE A 167 5.57 17.87 2.12
C PHE A 167 4.13 18.34 1.85
N MET A 168 3.12 17.65 2.38
CA MET A 168 1.72 18.02 2.16
C MET A 168 1.33 19.26 2.94
N SER A 169 1.65 19.31 4.24
CA SER A 169 1.33 20.47 5.07
C SER A 169 2.13 21.72 4.72
N ASP A 170 3.33 21.57 4.14
CA ASP A 170 4.17 22.68 3.65
C ASP A 170 3.79 23.15 2.23
N ASN A 171 3.03 22.35 1.47
CA ASN A 171 2.63 22.65 0.08
C ASN A 171 1.14 22.33 -0.17
N PRO A 172 0.21 22.83 0.63
CA PRO A 172 -1.21 22.47 0.53
C PRO A 172 -1.81 22.86 -0.83
N GLU A 173 -1.26 23.84 -1.51
CA GLU A 173 -1.70 24.30 -2.83
C GLU A 173 -1.55 23.23 -3.93
N LYS A 174 -0.73 22.20 -3.71
CA LYS A 174 -0.53 21.07 -4.63
C LYS A 174 -1.57 19.97 -4.49
N TYR A 175 -2.44 20.07 -3.49
CA TYR A 175 -3.45 19.08 -3.15
C TYR A 175 -4.83 19.69 -3.19
N ASP A 176 -5.66 19.31 -4.14
CA ASP A 176 -6.98 19.90 -4.35
C ASP A 176 -7.87 19.85 -3.10
N MET A 177 -7.80 18.75 -2.34
CA MET A 177 -8.55 18.63 -1.09
C MET A 177 -8.07 19.64 -0.04
N LEU A 178 -6.76 19.79 0.15
CA LEU A 178 -6.23 20.75 1.14
C LEU A 178 -6.46 22.20 0.73
N ARG A 179 -6.49 22.49 -0.58
CA ARG A 179 -6.81 23.80 -1.09
C ARG A 179 -8.28 24.17 -0.87
N ARG A 180 -9.20 23.20 -1.02
CA ARG A 180 -10.63 23.40 -0.79
C ARG A 180 -11.03 23.34 0.69
N HIS A 181 -10.26 22.60 1.49
CA HIS A 181 -10.49 22.30 2.89
C HIS A 181 -9.23 22.61 3.73
N PRO A 182 -8.87 23.91 3.90
CA PRO A 182 -7.64 24.28 4.63
C PRO A 182 -7.63 23.82 6.09
N GLU A 183 -8.80 23.59 6.70
CA GLU A 183 -8.94 23.07 8.05
C GLU A 183 -8.33 21.67 8.22
N MET A 184 -8.18 20.90 7.13
CA MET A 184 -7.54 19.58 7.16
C MET A 184 -6.02 19.64 7.26
N ILE A 185 -5.38 20.79 6.96
CA ILE A 185 -3.91 20.93 6.93
C ILE A 185 -3.30 20.59 8.29
N GLU A 186 -3.94 21.03 9.37
CA GLU A 186 -3.45 20.77 10.71
C GLU A 186 -3.55 19.30 11.10
N GLU A 187 -4.58 18.59 10.63
CA GLU A 187 -4.70 17.14 10.84
C GLU A 187 -3.59 16.39 10.08
N ILE A 188 -3.32 16.77 8.82
CA ILE A 188 -2.21 16.21 8.04
C ILE A 188 -0.88 16.48 8.75
N ARG A 189 -0.62 17.71 9.23
CA ARG A 189 0.60 18.05 9.98
C ARG A 189 0.78 17.17 11.22
N ARG A 190 -0.27 16.95 11.99
CA ARG A 190 -0.21 16.04 13.16
C ARG A 190 0.16 14.61 12.76
N GLN A 191 -0.30 14.15 11.60
CA GLN A 191 0.05 12.82 11.09
C GLN A 191 1.51 12.74 10.65
N GLU A 192 2.00 13.75 9.95
CA GLU A 192 3.41 13.88 9.57
C GLU A 192 4.32 13.84 10.81
N GLN A 193 3.94 14.57 11.86
CA GLN A 193 4.68 14.61 13.14
C GLN A 193 4.73 13.26 13.86
N ARG A 194 3.72 12.39 13.72
CA ARG A 194 3.75 11.03 14.32
C ARG A 194 4.89 10.17 13.78
N MET A 195 5.35 10.44 12.59
CA MET A 195 6.47 9.72 11.94
C MET A 195 7.82 10.38 12.20
N GLU A 196 7.85 11.58 12.79
CA GLU A 196 9.07 12.37 12.95
C GLU A 196 10.12 11.63 13.77
N GLY A 197 11.32 11.56 13.21
CA GLY A 197 12.47 10.96 13.89
C GLY A 197 12.51 9.43 13.88
N MET A 198 11.50 8.75 13.36
CA MET A 198 11.55 7.29 13.22
C MET A 198 12.69 6.87 12.29
N GLU A 199 13.44 5.87 12.71
CA GLU A 199 14.58 5.36 11.93
C GLU A 199 14.23 4.04 11.25
N ARG A 200 14.58 3.94 9.95
CA ARG A 200 14.37 2.73 9.15
C ARG A 200 15.64 2.40 8.37
N ARG A 201 16.09 1.16 8.50
CA ARG A 201 17.24 0.69 7.72
C ARG A 201 16.84 0.46 6.28
N TYR A 202 17.74 0.79 5.37
CA TYR A 202 17.52 0.61 3.94
C TYR A 202 18.80 0.13 3.23
N ILE A 203 18.59 -0.42 2.03
CA ILE A 203 19.67 -0.85 1.14
C ILE A 203 20.04 0.36 0.26
N PRO A 204 21.25 0.94 0.39
CA PRO A 204 21.65 2.08 -0.43
C PRO A 204 21.77 1.67 -1.91
N LYS A 205 21.50 2.62 -2.83
CA LYS A 205 21.54 2.37 -4.28
C LYS A 205 22.88 1.83 -4.77
N THR A 206 23.96 2.11 -4.06
CA THR A 206 25.31 1.60 -4.34
C THR A 206 25.47 0.11 -4.06
N ARG A 207 24.50 -0.54 -3.42
CA ARG A 207 24.49 -1.97 -3.09
C ARG A 207 23.40 -2.76 -3.80
N LEU A 208 22.82 -2.22 -4.86
CA LEU A 208 21.77 -2.87 -5.64
C LEU A 208 22.31 -3.76 -6.77
N TYR A 209 23.58 -4.13 -6.71
CA TYR A 209 24.16 -5.13 -7.61
C TYR A 209 23.84 -6.53 -7.12
N GLU A 210 23.73 -7.47 -8.03
CA GLU A 210 23.44 -8.85 -7.71
C GLU A 210 24.53 -9.45 -6.80
N THR A 211 24.12 -9.81 -5.61
CA THR A 211 24.96 -10.48 -4.60
C THR A 211 24.10 -11.49 -3.84
N PRO A 212 24.70 -12.55 -3.24
CA PRO A 212 23.93 -13.46 -2.38
C PRO A 212 23.21 -12.74 -1.25
N ALA A 213 23.80 -11.68 -0.69
CA ALA A 213 23.19 -10.87 0.37
C ALA A 213 21.94 -10.13 -0.12
N LEU A 214 21.98 -9.51 -1.32
CA LEU A 214 20.83 -8.85 -1.91
C LEU A 214 19.72 -9.86 -2.25
N ARG A 215 20.07 -11.01 -2.81
CA ARG A 215 19.12 -12.08 -3.10
C ARG A 215 18.42 -12.63 -1.85
N LYS A 216 19.14 -12.70 -0.73
CA LYS A 216 18.55 -13.09 0.57
C LYS A 216 17.63 -12.00 1.14
N ALA A 217 17.95 -10.73 0.92
CA ALA A 217 17.21 -9.60 1.45
C ALA A 217 15.92 -9.32 0.68
N VAL A 218 15.93 -9.47 -0.64
CA VAL A 218 14.83 -9.15 -1.55
C VAL A 218 14.38 -10.41 -2.27
N ALA A 219 13.11 -10.77 -2.13
CA ALA A 219 12.50 -11.86 -2.88
C ALA A 219 11.62 -11.33 -4.03
N ASP A 220 11.32 -12.19 -5.00
CA ASP A 220 10.28 -11.91 -5.99
C ASP A 220 8.97 -11.56 -5.30
N GLY A 221 8.30 -10.52 -5.81
CA GLY A 221 7.02 -10.07 -5.27
C GLY A 221 7.12 -9.20 -4.01
N ASP A 222 8.31 -8.96 -3.45
CA ASP A 222 8.46 -7.95 -2.39
C ASP A 222 8.13 -6.55 -2.95
N ILE A 223 7.53 -5.70 -2.13
CA ILE A 223 7.32 -4.29 -2.45
C ILE A 223 8.66 -3.57 -2.25
N ILE A 224 9.06 -2.80 -3.25
CA ILE A 224 10.23 -1.94 -3.23
C ILE A 224 9.77 -0.50 -3.04
N ALA A 225 10.19 0.12 -1.93
CA ALA A 225 9.96 1.54 -1.67
C ALA A 225 11.29 2.30 -1.84
N ILE A 226 11.37 3.12 -2.90
CA ILE A 226 12.58 3.88 -3.23
C ILE A 226 12.69 5.10 -2.33
N THR A 227 13.69 5.11 -1.46
CA THR A 227 13.95 6.19 -0.51
C THR A 227 14.50 7.44 -1.20
N THR A 228 14.20 8.61 -0.62
CA THR A 228 14.60 9.89 -1.19
C THR A 228 15.18 10.84 -0.15
N ASN A 229 16.02 11.79 -0.60
CA ASN A 229 16.52 12.91 0.20
C ASN A 229 15.78 14.22 -0.07
N LYS A 230 14.64 14.19 -0.77
CA LYS A 230 13.80 15.37 -0.94
C LYS A 230 13.22 15.80 0.40
N LYS A 231 13.32 17.09 0.72
CA LYS A 231 12.78 17.66 1.96
C LYS A 231 11.28 17.33 2.09
N GLY A 232 10.88 16.88 3.26
CA GLY A 232 9.49 16.58 3.60
C GLY A 232 8.93 15.29 3.00
N LEU A 233 9.74 14.53 2.23
CA LEU A 233 9.36 13.24 1.65
C LEU A 233 10.31 12.12 2.11
N ASP A 234 9.74 10.94 2.23
CA ASP A 234 10.44 9.71 2.66
C ASP A 234 10.67 8.75 1.48
N ILE A 235 9.63 8.48 0.70
CA ILE A 235 9.62 7.57 -0.45
C ILE A 235 9.26 8.35 -1.71
N SER A 236 10.03 8.15 -2.76
CA SER A 236 9.84 8.84 -4.05
C SER A 236 9.08 8.00 -5.08
N HIS A 237 9.13 6.68 -4.96
CA HIS A 237 8.48 5.76 -5.89
C HIS A 237 8.36 4.37 -5.28
N VAL A 238 7.38 3.62 -5.73
CA VAL A 238 7.17 2.23 -5.28
C VAL A 238 6.91 1.30 -6.46
N GLY A 239 7.17 0.01 -6.26
CA GLY A 239 6.89 -1.04 -7.22
C GLY A 239 7.09 -2.41 -6.61
N ILE A 240 7.11 -3.44 -7.46
CA ILE A 240 7.23 -4.84 -7.07
C ILE A 240 8.56 -5.40 -7.59
N ALA A 241 9.29 -6.09 -6.74
CA ALA A 241 10.56 -6.75 -7.07
C ALA A 241 10.36 -7.89 -8.06
N VAL A 242 11.20 -7.91 -9.10
CA VAL A 242 11.25 -9.00 -10.07
C VAL A 242 12.71 -9.38 -10.29
N TRP A 243 13.07 -10.60 -9.97
CA TRP A 243 14.40 -11.14 -10.28
C TRP A 243 14.45 -11.70 -11.71
N LYS A 244 15.43 -11.25 -12.47
CA LYS A 244 15.78 -11.80 -13.79
C LYS A 244 17.21 -12.34 -13.77
N ARG A 245 17.70 -12.83 -14.93
CA ARG A 245 19.06 -13.37 -15.06
C ARG A 245 20.14 -12.32 -14.85
N ASP A 246 19.85 -11.08 -15.22
CA ASP A 246 20.75 -9.92 -15.18
C ASP A 246 20.64 -9.10 -13.87
N GLY A 247 19.71 -9.46 -12.96
CA GLY A 247 19.58 -8.83 -11.66
C GLY A 247 18.17 -8.56 -11.18
N LEU A 248 18.06 -7.64 -10.22
CA LEU A 248 16.79 -7.19 -9.66
C LEU A 248 16.18 -6.12 -10.56
N HIS A 249 14.93 -6.30 -10.95
CA HIS A 249 14.11 -5.38 -11.74
C HIS A 249 12.93 -4.86 -10.94
N LEU A 250 12.23 -3.85 -11.48
CA LEU A 250 11.06 -3.25 -10.88
C LEU A 250 9.85 -3.36 -11.81
N LEU A 251 8.79 -4.04 -11.35
CA LEU A 251 7.48 -3.90 -11.95
C LEU A 251 6.80 -2.69 -11.32
N ASN A 252 6.48 -1.67 -12.11
CA ASN A 252 5.96 -0.41 -11.59
C ASN A 252 5.02 0.30 -12.56
N ALA A 253 4.20 1.22 -12.04
CA ALA A 253 3.48 2.18 -12.87
C ALA A 253 4.43 3.32 -13.21
N SER A 254 4.90 3.35 -14.44
CA SER A 254 6.00 4.20 -14.89
C SER A 254 5.51 5.50 -15.50
N MET A 255 5.94 6.63 -14.93
CA MET A 255 5.75 7.95 -15.53
C MET A 255 6.49 8.09 -16.87
N ILE A 256 7.61 7.37 -17.05
CA ILE A 256 8.43 7.42 -18.28
C ILE A 256 7.70 6.70 -19.40
N TYR A 257 7.27 5.45 -19.16
CA TYR A 257 6.56 4.65 -20.16
C TYR A 257 5.05 4.93 -20.23
N LYS A 258 4.52 5.81 -19.34
CA LYS A 258 3.09 6.17 -19.24
C LYS A 258 2.16 4.99 -19.02
N LYS A 259 2.68 3.90 -18.48
CA LYS A 259 1.92 2.66 -18.20
C LYS A 259 2.61 1.79 -17.15
N VAL A 260 1.90 0.79 -16.68
CA VAL A 260 2.48 -0.28 -15.86
C VAL A 260 3.38 -1.14 -16.73
N VAL A 261 4.62 -1.31 -16.28
CA VAL A 261 5.65 -2.10 -16.98
C VAL A 261 6.49 -2.90 -15.98
N GLU A 262 7.03 -4.00 -16.44
CA GLU A 262 8.20 -4.63 -15.84
C GLU A 262 9.42 -4.01 -16.52
N ASP A 263 10.11 -3.08 -15.85
CA ASP A 263 11.20 -2.28 -16.42
C ASP A 263 12.28 -3.21 -16.98
N SER A 264 12.75 -2.91 -18.20
CA SER A 264 13.80 -3.70 -18.84
C SER A 264 15.17 -3.49 -18.21
N ARG A 265 15.37 -2.38 -17.52
CA ARG A 265 16.61 -2.08 -16.79
C ARG A 265 16.61 -2.76 -15.44
N THR A 266 17.80 -3.14 -14.96
CA THR A 266 17.95 -3.50 -13.55
C THR A 266 17.59 -2.33 -12.64
N LEU A 267 17.22 -2.60 -11.39
CA LEU A 267 16.90 -1.56 -10.42
C LEU A 267 18.11 -0.64 -10.15
N ALA A 268 19.32 -1.18 -10.18
CA ALA A 268 20.56 -0.40 -10.10
C ALA A 268 20.67 0.62 -11.23
N GLU A 269 20.43 0.19 -12.47
CA GLU A 269 20.42 1.06 -13.66
C GLU A 269 19.26 2.07 -13.61
N TYR A 270 18.06 1.63 -13.21
CA TYR A 270 16.90 2.50 -13.02
C TYR A 270 17.19 3.66 -12.07
N MET A 271 17.94 3.41 -11.00
CA MET A 271 18.30 4.42 -9.99
C MET A 271 19.54 5.24 -10.34
N LYS A 272 20.35 4.76 -11.31
CA LYS A 272 21.56 5.47 -11.76
C LYS A 272 21.21 6.86 -12.30
N GLY A 273 22.00 7.87 -11.92
CA GLY A 273 21.79 9.26 -12.32
C GLY A 273 20.64 9.99 -11.63
N ARG A 274 19.80 9.31 -10.85
CA ARG A 274 18.73 9.97 -10.07
C ARG A 274 19.31 10.48 -8.75
N LYS A 275 19.62 11.78 -8.69
CA LYS A 275 20.32 12.41 -7.55
C LYS A 275 19.54 12.32 -6.25
N THR A 276 18.22 12.36 -6.29
CA THR A 276 17.36 12.32 -5.12
C THR A 276 17.07 10.90 -4.58
N PHE A 277 17.33 9.85 -5.36
CA PHE A 277 17.14 8.49 -4.90
C PHE A 277 18.34 8.03 -4.07
N THR A 278 18.07 7.54 -2.86
CA THR A 278 19.13 7.15 -1.91
C THR A 278 19.31 5.64 -1.82
N GLY A 279 18.22 4.86 -1.93
CA GLY A 279 18.23 3.41 -1.85
C GLY A 279 16.82 2.83 -1.85
N ILE A 280 16.65 1.66 -1.26
CA ILE A 280 15.35 0.99 -1.17
C ILE A 280 15.07 0.47 0.24
N ARG A 281 13.82 0.56 0.65
CA ARG A 281 13.23 -0.24 1.72
C ARG A 281 12.48 -1.40 1.10
N VAL A 282 12.45 -2.53 1.78
CA VAL A 282 11.90 -3.79 1.28
C VAL A 282 10.76 -4.23 2.17
N ILE A 283 9.60 -4.46 1.58
CA ILE A 283 8.39 -4.81 2.32
C ILE A 283 7.81 -6.11 1.75
N ARG A 284 7.60 -7.10 2.60
CA ARG A 284 7.05 -8.41 2.24
C ARG A 284 5.57 -8.50 2.61
N ILE A 285 4.75 -8.98 1.68
CA ILE A 285 3.34 -9.24 1.95
C ILE A 285 3.24 -10.51 2.79
N ARG A 286 2.52 -10.46 3.91
CA ARG A 286 2.24 -11.61 4.78
C ARG A 286 1.04 -12.38 4.25
N SER A 287 1.32 -13.31 3.36
CA SER A 287 0.32 -14.13 2.65
C SER A 287 0.33 -15.58 3.10
#